data_5cb3734a889b1c97394aec1a08dab27e
#
_entry.id   5cb3734a889b1c97394aec1a08dab27e
#
_cell.length_a   1.000
_cell.length_b   1.000
_cell.length_c   1.000
_cell.angle_alpha   90.00
_cell.angle_beta   90.00
_cell.angle_gamma   90.00
#
_symmetry.space_group_name_H-M   'P 1'
#
loop_
_entity.id
_entity.type
_entity.pdbx_description
1 polymer ?
#
loop_
_entity_poly.entity_id
_entity_poly.type
_entity_poly.pdbx_seq_one_letter_code
_entity_poly.pdbx_strand_id
1 'polypeptide(L)'
;MPDAEQAEAAMAYQAFVLKNATELFRRLRSQNDCLAGTMPFTIVFHHWDGVSSFAEMKPKPVARQYQLSYQPILLSWENWQSQVYAGKKLSVVAHVVNDDDYGNGLSNARLHWWIEHEGKKVISGENEFPFVPYYGTDKLPLTINIPQNLPTGDYLLKGEIYSKDKKVSYNESELFIAGKDWNNPADTETTVFVYDTTPEQQTLNCLQRKGYSVKTASSLTKLPMHS
;
A
#
# COMPACT_ATOMS: atom_id res chain seq x y z
N MET A 1 -27.46 -11.62 1.39
CA MET A 1 -26.61 -10.44 1.04
C MET A 1 -25.43 -10.47 1.99
N PRO A 2 -24.22 -10.13 1.55
CA PRO A 2 -23.12 -9.95 2.48
C PRO A 2 -23.56 -8.91 3.53
N ASP A 3 -23.07 -9.06 4.76
CA ASP A 3 -23.31 -8.03 5.77
C ASP A 3 -22.62 -6.71 5.37
N ALA A 4 -22.93 -5.62 6.07
CA ALA A 4 -22.40 -4.30 5.75
C ALA A 4 -20.87 -4.24 5.84
N GLU A 5 -20.29 -4.97 6.77
CA GLU A 5 -18.83 -5.04 6.98
C GLU A 5 -18.13 -5.76 5.81
N GLN A 6 -18.69 -6.86 5.32
CA GLN A 6 -18.16 -7.56 4.14
C GLN A 6 -18.24 -6.71 2.88
N ALA A 7 -19.33 -5.94 2.72
CA ALA A 7 -19.49 -5.04 1.58
C ALA A 7 -18.46 -3.89 1.63
N GLU A 8 -18.20 -3.34 2.80
CA GLU A 8 -17.21 -2.27 2.99
C GLU A 8 -15.79 -2.77 2.72
N ALA A 9 -15.42 -3.93 3.28
CA ALA A 9 -14.15 -4.58 3.03
C ALA A 9 -13.93 -4.89 1.54
N ALA A 10 -14.94 -5.37 0.84
CA ALA A 10 -14.88 -5.64 -0.59
C ALA A 10 -14.65 -4.36 -1.41
N MET A 11 -15.29 -3.25 -1.04
CA MET A 11 -15.07 -1.96 -1.70
C MET A 11 -13.68 -1.36 -1.42
N ALA A 12 -13.16 -1.52 -0.21
CA ALA A 12 -11.81 -1.13 0.13
C ALA A 12 -10.77 -1.93 -0.67
N TYR A 13 -10.97 -3.25 -0.79
CA TYR A 13 -10.12 -4.11 -1.62
C TYR A 13 -10.20 -3.75 -3.11
N GLN A 14 -11.40 -3.45 -3.63
CA GLN A 14 -11.56 -2.95 -5.00
C GLN A 14 -10.74 -1.67 -5.22
N ALA A 15 -10.82 -0.73 -4.29
CA ALA A 15 -10.10 0.53 -4.35
C ALA A 15 -8.57 0.30 -4.38
N PHE A 16 -8.07 -0.57 -3.52
CA PHE A 16 -6.66 -0.97 -3.48
C PHE A 16 -6.19 -1.58 -4.81
N VAL A 17 -6.92 -2.58 -5.33
CA VAL A 17 -6.54 -3.28 -6.57
C VAL A 17 -6.53 -2.32 -7.76
N LEU A 18 -7.58 -1.51 -7.90
CA LEU A 18 -7.72 -0.61 -9.04
C LEU A 18 -6.70 0.55 -9.00
N LYS A 19 -6.37 1.06 -7.82
CA LYS A 19 -5.26 2.01 -7.65
C LYS A 19 -3.95 1.41 -8.17
N ASN A 20 -3.57 0.27 -7.62
CA ASN A 20 -2.29 -0.36 -7.94
C ASN A 20 -2.20 -0.77 -9.42
N ALA A 21 -3.27 -1.29 -10.00
CA ALA A 21 -3.33 -1.64 -11.42
C ALA A 21 -3.19 -0.40 -12.32
N THR A 22 -3.94 0.67 -12.02
CA THR A 22 -3.87 1.92 -12.80
C THR A 22 -2.47 2.53 -12.76
N GLU A 23 -1.86 2.59 -11.58
CA GLU A 23 -0.52 3.14 -11.43
C GLU A 23 0.54 2.26 -12.10
N LEU A 24 0.41 0.92 -11.99
CA LEU A 24 1.28 -0.01 -12.69
C LEU A 24 1.21 0.18 -14.20
N PHE A 25 0.01 0.25 -14.77
CA PHE A 25 -0.17 0.48 -16.19
C PHE A 25 0.45 1.81 -16.64
N ARG A 26 0.28 2.87 -15.89
CA ARG A 26 0.89 4.16 -16.20
C ARG A 26 2.42 4.12 -16.13
N ARG A 27 3.00 3.41 -15.15
CA ARG A 27 4.45 3.22 -15.06
C ARG A 27 5.04 2.43 -16.24
N LEU A 28 4.30 1.43 -16.75
CA LEU A 28 4.75 0.54 -17.82
C LEU A 28 4.46 1.07 -19.23
N ARG A 29 3.62 2.08 -19.35
CA ARG A 29 3.14 2.59 -20.63
C ARG A 29 4.26 3.03 -21.57
N SER A 30 5.26 3.74 -21.07
CA SER A 30 6.40 4.20 -21.87
C SER A 30 7.33 3.07 -22.34
N GLN A 31 7.16 1.86 -21.77
CA GLN A 31 7.94 0.67 -22.12
C GLN A 31 7.13 -0.34 -22.96
N ASN A 32 5.84 -0.08 -23.13
CA ASN A 32 4.93 -0.98 -23.82
C ASN A 32 3.95 -0.19 -24.70
N ASP A 33 4.26 -0.11 -25.98
CA ASP A 33 3.51 0.64 -26.99
C ASP A 33 2.08 0.15 -27.18
N CYS A 34 1.72 -1.04 -26.65
CA CYS A 34 0.37 -1.60 -26.72
C CYS A 34 -0.60 -1.00 -25.69
N LEU A 35 -0.11 -0.26 -24.70
CA LEU A 35 -0.96 0.28 -23.64
C LEU A 35 -1.31 1.76 -23.89
N ALA A 36 -2.44 1.99 -24.51
CA ALA A 36 -2.93 3.33 -24.85
C ALA A 36 -3.66 4.04 -23.70
N GLY A 37 -4.22 3.28 -22.75
CA GLY A 37 -4.97 3.87 -21.63
C GLY A 37 -5.72 2.82 -20.81
N THR A 38 -6.39 3.28 -19.76
CA THR A 38 -7.25 2.48 -18.90
C THR A 38 -8.62 3.12 -18.79
N MET A 39 -9.67 2.31 -18.84
CA MET A 39 -11.05 2.76 -18.64
C MET A 39 -11.64 2.07 -17.42
N PRO A 40 -11.64 2.75 -16.26
CA PRO A 40 -12.24 2.18 -15.05
C PRO A 40 -13.75 2.10 -15.18
N PHE A 41 -14.30 0.96 -14.77
CA PHE A 41 -15.75 0.76 -14.74
C PHE A 41 -16.28 1.02 -13.34
N THR A 42 -17.31 1.85 -13.25
CA THR A 42 -18.11 2.08 -12.03
C THR A 42 -17.38 2.66 -10.82
N ILE A 43 -17.24 3.96 -10.79
CA ILE A 43 -16.70 4.72 -9.65
C ILE A 43 -17.80 5.17 -8.66
N VAL A 44 -19.07 5.00 -8.99
CA VAL A 44 -20.23 5.33 -8.16
C VAL A 44 -21.10 4.09 -7.91
N PHE A 45 -21.96 4.14 -6.89
CA PHE A 45 -22.94 3.08 -6.65
C PHE A 45 -24.01 3.04 -7.76
N HIS A 46 -24.46 1.84 -8.12
CA HIS A 46 -25.48 1.64 -9.17
C HIS A 46 -26.91 1.86 -8.71
N HIS A 47 -27.15 2.09 -7.42
CA HIS A 47 -28.51 2.31 -6.92
C HIS A 47 -28.94 3.74 -7.21
N TRP A 48 -29.87 3.87 -8.13
CA TRP A 48 -30.44 5.13 -8.59
C TRP A 48 -31.75 5.49 -7.87
N ASP A 49 -32.29 4.58 -7.05
CA ASP A 49 -33.51 4.80 -6.31
C ASP A 49 -33.34 5.97 -5.33
N GLY A 50 -34.18 6.98 -5.48
CA GLY A 50 -34.15 8.19 -4.65
C GLY A 50 -33.05 9.19 -5.01
N VAL A 51 -32.30 8.98 -6.10
CA VAL A 51 -31.27 9.91 -6.61
C VAL A 51 -31.88 10.76 -7.71
N SER A 52 -31.98 12.06 -7.48
CA SER A 52 -32.58 13.03 -8.43
C SER A 52 -31.52 13.77 -9.25
N SER A 53 -30.27 13.77 -8.81
CA SER A 53 -29.18 14.45 -9.51
C SER A 53 -27.85 13.72 -9.32
N PHE A 54 -26.89 13.99 -10.23
CA PHE A 54 -25.54 13.43 -10.16
C PHE A 54 -24.80 13.83 -8.86
N ALA A 55 -25.13 14.99 -8.31
CA ALA A 55 -24.53 15.49 -7.06
C ALA A 55 -24.92 14.68 -5.81
N GLU A 56 -26.02 13.95 -5.87
CA GLU A 56 -26.50 13.10 -4.77
C GLU A 56 -25.88 11.71 -4.77
N MET A 57 -25.16 11.35 -5.84
CA MET A 57 -24.49 10.06 -5.93
C MET A 57 -23.33 9.96 -4.95
N LYS A 58 -23.32 8.90 -4.16
CA LYS A 58 -22.20 8.62 -3.26
C LYS A 58 -21.07 7.94 -4.04
N PRO A 59 -19.86 8.54 -4.07
CA PRO A 59 -18.72 7.90 -4.69
C PRO A 59 -18.30 6.67 -3.87
N LYS A 60 -17.85 5.62 -4.56
CA LYS A 60 -17.18 4.50 -3.92
C LYS A 60 -15.78 4.93 -3.42
N PRO A 61 -15.17 4.20 -2.47
CA PRO A 61 -13.80 4.46 -2.02
C PRO A 61 -12.78 4.55 -3.16
N VAL A 62 -12.99 3.80 -4.24
CA VAL A 62 -12.15 3.83 -5.44
C VAL A 62 -12.07 5.20 -6.12
N ALA A 63 -13.09 6.05 -5.98
CA ALA A 63 -13.09 7.39 -6.59
C ALA A 63 -11.92 8.24 -6.08
N ARG A 64 -11.62 8.18 -4.77
CA ARG A 64 -10.43 8.84 -4.19
C ARG A 64 -9.14 8.26 -4.78
N GLN A 65 -9.06 6.96 -4.92
CA GLN A 65 -7.85 6.31 -5.46
C GLN A 65 -7.61 6.71 -6.92
N TYR A 66 -8.66 6.88 -7.71
CA TYR A 66 -8.52 7.40 -9.06
C TYR A 66 -8.07 8.86 -9.10
N GLN A 67 -8.54 9.71 -8.19
CA GLN A 67 -8.02 11.07 -8.07
C GLN A 67 -6.51 11.09 -7.86
N LEU A 68 -5.96 10.14 -7.09
CA LEU A 68 -4.53 9.99 -6.88
C LEU A 68 -3.83 9.43 -8.13
N SER A 69 -4.40 8.41 -8.75
CA SER A 69 -3.78 7.66 -9.85
C SER A 69 -3.86 8.34 -11.22
N TYR A 70 -4.82 9.25 -11.43
CA TYR A 70 -5.03 9.96 -12.70
C TYR A 70 -4.52 11.41 -12.71
N GLN A 71 -3.69 11.82 -11.74
CA GLN A 71 -3.03 13.12 -11.81
C GLN A 71 -2.18 13.22 -13.08
N PRO A 72 -2.12 14.38 -13.76
CA PRO A 72 -1.29 14.58 -14.95
C PRO A 72 0.18 14.23 -14.67
N ILE A 73 0.74 14.77 -13.59
CA ILE A 73 2.00 14.27 -13.05
C ILE A 73 1.68 13.27 -11.94
N LEU A 74 2.06 12.01 -12.11
CA LEU A 74 1.80 10.96 -11.14
C LEU A 74 3.07 10.63 -10.36
N LEU A 75 3.02 10.79 -9.04
CA LEU A 75 3.89 10.04 -8.12
C LEU A 75 3.26 8.67 -7.90
N SER A 76 4.00 7.59 -8.10
CA SER A 76 3.54 6.23 -7.82
C SER A 76 4.55 5.50 -6.95
N TRP A 77 4.06 4.91 -5.86
CA TRP A 77 4.88 4.11 -4.96
C TRP A 77 4.88 2.64 -5.40
N GLU A 78 6.06 2.11 -5.72
CA GLU A 78 6.26 0.68 -5.86
C GLU A 78 6.78 0.14 -4.51
N ASN A 79 5.87 -0.37 -3.72
CA ASN A 79 6.13 -0.90 -2.40
C ASN A 79 5.72 -2.38 -2.31
N TRP A 80 6.68 -3.29 -2.54
CA TRP A 80 6.48 -4.73 -2.40
C TRP A 80 6.62 -5.21 -0.95
N GLN A 81 7.14 -4.34 -0.08
CA GLN A 81 7.38 -4.61 1.33
C GLN A 81 6.42 -3.77 2.18
N SER A 82 5.11 -4.01 2.04
CA SER A 82 4.07 -3.28 2.79
C SER A 82 4.12 -3.53 4.31
N GLN A 83 4.96 -4.46 4.77
CA GLN A 83 5.15 -4.79 6.19
C GLN A 83 6.64 -4.78 6.53
N VAL A 84 7.01 -4.09 7.60
CA VAL A 84 8.42 -3.99 8.02
C VAL A 84 8.53 -3.95 9.55
N TYR A 85 9.62 -4.49 10.10
CA TYR A 85 9.90 -4.35 11.52
C TYR A 85 10.55 -3.00 11.84
N ALA A 86 10.20 -2.40 12.98
CA ALA A 86 10.91 -1.26 13.54
C ALA A 86 12.40 -1.59 13.70
N GLY A 87 13.27 -0.63 13.36
CA GLY A 87 14.71 -0.83 13.32
C GLY A 87 15.26 -1.50 12.06
N LYS A 88 14.41 -1.84 11.09
CA LYS A 88 14.83 -2.42 9.79
C LYS A 88 14.78 -1.37 8.68
N LYS A 89 15.24 -1.77 7.51
CA LYS A 89 15.21 -0.96 6.30
C LYS A 89 13.97 -1.30 5.49
N LEU A 90 13.27 -0.28 5.03
CA LEU A 90 12.21 -0.37 4.04
C LEU A 90 12.79 0.04 2.69
N SER A 91 12.64 -0.83 1.69
CA SER A 91 13.04 -0.54 0.30
C SER A 91 11.80 -0.27 -0.53
N VAL A 92 11.71 0.90 -1.13
CA VAL A 92 10.61 1.31 -2.01
C VAL A 92 11.16 2.02 -3.23
N VAL A 93 10.36 2.07 -4.30
CA VAL A 93 10.71 2.87 -5.47
C VAL A 93 9.64 3.93 -5.68
N ALA A 94 10.06 5.19 -5.73
CA ALA A 94 9.22 6.29 -6.17
C ALA A 94 9.31 6.40 -7.69
N HIS A 95 8.18 6.29 -8.38
CA HIS A 95 8.07 6.53 -9.80
C HIS A 95 7.42 7.87 -10.06
N VAL A 96 7.88 8.57 -11.07
CA VAL A 96 7.20 9.72 -11.64
C VAL A 96 6.78 9.41 -13.08
N VAL A 97 5.51 9.71 -13.39
CA VAL A 97 4.97 9.62 -14.76
C VAL A 97 4.53 11.00 -15.17
N ASN A 98 5.01 11.45 -16.33
CA ASN A 98 4.71 12.80 -16.83
C ASN A 98 3.71 12.74 -17.99
N ASP A 99 2.45 13.02 -17.69
CA ASP A 99 1.35 13.21 -18.64
C ASP A 99 0.83 14.65 -18.60
N ASP A 100 1.75 15.62 -18.48
CA ASP A 100 1.37 17.04 -18.39
C ASP A 100 0.34 17.45 -19.44
N ASP A 101 -0.74 18.10 -19.02
CA ASP A 101 -1.88 18.46 -19.88
C ASP A 101 -1.48 19.36 -21.08
N TYR A 102 -0.34 20.00 -21.00
CA TYR A 102 0.18 20.92 -22.03
C TYR A 102 1.37 20.35 -22.81
N GLY A 103 1.75 19.10 -22.57
CA GLY A 103 2.86 18.45 -23.25
C GLY A 103 4.25 18.88 -22.76
N ASN A 104 4.36 19.47 -21.57
CA ASN A 104 5.64 19.96 -21.07
C ASN A 104 6.48 18.84 -20.43
N GLY A 105 7.79 18.95 -20.56
CA GLY A 105 8.73 18.19 -19.77
C GLY A 105 8.74 18.65 -18.31
N LEU A 106 8.93 17.73 -17.39
CA LEU A 106 9.05 17.98 -15.96
C LEU A 106 10.53 18.20 -15.61
N SER A 107 10.87 19.41 -15.16
CA SER A 107 12.24 19.76 -14.76
C SER A 107 12.28 20.22 -13.32
N ASN A 108 13.45 20.03 -12.66
CA ASN A 108 13.67 20.40 -11.26
C ASN A 108 12.58 19.83 -10.33
N ALA A 109 12.23 18.56 -10.54
CA ALA A 109 11.20 17.90 -9.74
C ALA A 109 11.80 17.42 -8.41
N ARG A 110 11.27 17.94 -7.32
CA ARG A 110 11.67 17.57 -5.96
C ARG A 110 10.60 16.69 -5.35
N LEU A 111 10.99 15.52 -4.87
CA LEU A 111 10.14 14.61 -4.11
C LEU A 111 10.34 14.90 -2.62
N HIS A 112 9.31 15.38 -1.96
CA HIS A 112 9.23 15.41 -0.50
C HIS A 112 8.42 14.20 -0.06
N TRP A 113 8.99 13.32 0.76
CA TRP A 113 8.30 12.15 1.25
C TRP A 113 8.36 12.07 2.78
N TRP A 114 7.35 11.40 3.35
CA TRP A 114 7.33 11.12 4.79
C TRP A 114 6.52 9.86 5.10
N ILE A 115 6.82 9.27 6.25
CA ILE A 115 5.98 8.25 6.88
C ILE A 115 5.18 8.93 7.98
N GLU A 116 3.87 8.66 8.00
CA GLU A 116 2.90 9.24 8.91
C GLU A 116 2.22 8.16 9.74
N HIS A 117 2.03 8.43 11.02
CA HIS A 117 1.26 7.62 11.95
C HIS A 117 0.33 8.54 12.74
N GLU A 118 -0.97 8.22 12.79
CA GLU A 118 -1.99 9.03 13.48
C GLU A 118 -1.90 10.54 13.17
N GLY A 119 -1.68 10.88 11.90
CA GLY A 119 -1.59 12.26 11.45
C GLY A 119 -0.26 12.97 11.75
N LYS A 120 0.72 12.28 12.34
CA LYS A 120 2.04 12.84 12.67
C LYS A 120 3.12 12.27 11.78
N LYS A 121 3.96 13.14 11.21
CA LYS A 121 5.16 12.74 10.48
C LYS A 121 6.19 12.14 11.45
N VAL A 122 6.60 10.90 11.23
CA VAL A 122 7.59 10.20 12.07
C VAL A 122 8.95 10.09 11.40
N ILE A 123 8.98 10.10 10.06
CA ILE A 123 10.19 10.09 9.24
C ILE A 123 9.91 10.95 8.02
N SER A 124 10.90 11.65 7.51
CA SER A 124 10.79 12.40 6.26
C SER A 124 12.12 12.49 5.53
N GLY A 125 12.05 12.77 4.24
CA GLY A 125 13.21 13.00 3.42
C GLY A 125 12.85 13.75 2.15
N GLU A 126 13.89 14.14 1.41
CA GLU A 126 13.80 14.85 0.15
C GLU A 126 14.75 14.25 -0.88
N ASN A 127 14.32 14.17 -2.11
CA ASN A 127 15.10 13.69 -3.24
C ASN A 127 14.71 14.44 -4.51
N GLU A 128 15.55 14.37 -5.52
CA GLU A 128 15.29 15.03 -6.80
C GLU A 128 15.17 13.99 -7.91
N PHE A 129 14.22 14.22 -8.82
CA PHE A 129 14.16 13.52 -10.08
C PHE A 129 14.93 14.28 -11.15
N PRO A 130 15.60 13.59 -12.08
CA PRO A 130 16.14 14.22 -13.27
C PRO A 130 15.02 14.80 -14.16
N PHE A 131 15.39 15.38 -15.27
CA PHE A 131 14.41 15.81 -16.27
C PHE A 131 13.61 14.61 -16.80
N VAL A 132 12.27 14.71 -16.73
CA VAL A 132 11.34 13.71 -17.25
C VAL A 132 10.61 14.29 -18.44
N PRO A 133 10.82 13.80 -19.66
CA PRO A 133 10.16 14.32 -20.85
C PRO A 133 8.65 14.11 -20.76
N TYR A 134 7.90 14.87 -21.56
CA TYR A 134 6.47 14.59 -21.73
C TYR A 134 6.26 13.13 -22.19
N TYR A 135 5.24 12.49 -21.66
CA TYR A 135 4.91 11.07 -21.86
C TYR A 135 5.98 10.09 -21.37
N GLY A 136 6.96 10.60 -20.63
CA GLY A 136 8.04 9.81 -20.03
C GLY A 136 7.78 9.37 -18.60
N THR A 137 8.61 8.44 -18.16
CA THR A 137 8.65 7.95 -16.77
C THR A 137 10.08 7.96 -16.26
N ASP A 138 10.23 8.14 -14.95
CA ASP A 138 11.49 7.91 -14.26
C ASP A 138 11.25 7.29 -12.89
N LYS A 139 12.29 6.74 -12.28
CA LYS A 139 12.19 6.04 -10.99
C LYS A 139 13.37 6.33 -10.08
N LEU A 140 13.09 6.42 -8.80
CA LEU A 140 14.05 6.68 -7.75
C LEU A 140 13.95 5.62 -6.67
N PRO A 141 14.92 4.69 -6.56
CA PRO A 141 14.99 3.75 -5.46
C PRO A 141 15.31 4.46 -4.14
N LEU A 142 14.53 4.19 -3.11
CA LEU A 142 14.71 4.72 -1.77
C LEU A 142 14.93 3.60 -0.77
N THR A 143 15.86 3.83 0.16
CA THR A 143 16.05 2.98 1.33
C THR A 143 15.79 3.80 2.57
N ILE A 144 14.72 3.51 3.27
CA ILE A 144 14.26 4.25 4.45
C ILE A 144 14.63 3.45 5.70
N ASN A 145 15.41 4.04 6.61
CA ASN A 145 15.71 3.43 7.89
C ASN A 145 14.53 3.66 8.85
N ILE A 146 13.84 2.61 9.21
CA ILE A 146 12.72 2.68 10.15
C ILE A 146 13.25 2.79 11.59
N PRO A 147 12.90 3.82 12.37
CA PRO A 147 13.33 3.95 13.76
C PRO A 147 12.90 2.75 14.62
N GLN A 148 13.76 2.36 15.56
CA GLN A 148 13.53 1.17 16.39
C GLN A 148 12.42 1.36 17.45
N ASN A 149 12.07 2.60 17.74
CA ASN A 149 11.13 2.97 18.80
C ASN A 149 9.72 3.28 18.29
N LEU A 150 9.43 2.99 17.02
CA LEU A 150 8.08 3.17 16.49
C LEU A 150 7.15 2.10 17.07
N PRO A 151 5.90 2.47 17.44
CA PRO A 151 4.88 1.54 17.89
C PRO A 151 4.41 0.63 16.75
N THR A 152 3.84 -0.51 17.11
CA THR A 152 3.14 -1.36 16.16
C THR A 152 1.87 -0.67 15.67
N GLY A 153 1.63 -0.70 14.36
CA GLY A 153 0.40 -0.15 13.80
C GLY A 153 0.49 0.13 12.31
N ASP A 154 -0.58 0.76 11.83
CA ASP A 154 -0.72 1.18 10.44
C ASP A 154 -0.12 2.58 10.25
N TYR A 155 0.62 2.70 9.18
CA TYR A 155 1.31 3.91 8.75
C TYR A 155 0.97 4.21 7.29
N LEU A 156 1.22 5.44 6.88
CA LEU A 156 1.13 5.85 5.48
C LEU A 156 2.48 6.38 5.02
N LEU A 157 3.02 5.78 3.96
CA LEU A 157 4.11 6.38 3.19
C LEU A 157 3.48 7.38 2.23
N LYS A 158 3.76 8.66 2.42
CA LYS A 158 3.22 9.77 1.65
C LYS A 158 4.32 10.50 0.90
N GLY A 159 3.95 11.12 -0.21
CA GLY A 159 4.89 11.95 -0.96
C GLY A 159 4.21 13.01 -1.81
N GLU A 160 4.94 14.06 -2.05
CA GLU A 160 4.57 15.19 -2.90
C GLU A 160 5.71 15.49 -3.87
N ILE A 161 5.36 15.71 -5.13
CA ILE A 161 6.31 16.24 -6.13
C ILE A 161 6.06 17.72 -6.30
N TYR A 162 7.14 18.48 -6.21
CA TYR A 162 7.18 19.91 -6.50
C TYR A 162 8.00 20.16 -7.77
N SER A 163 7.50 21.01 -8.65
CA SER A 163 8.24 21.56 -9.79
C SER A 163 8.04 23.05 -9.82
N LYS A 164 9.13 23.81 -9.93
CA LYS A 164 9.10 25.30 -9.88
C LYS A 164 8.31 25.82 -8.66
N ASP A 165 8.57 25.21 -7.48
CA ASP A 165 7.92 25.51 -6.19
C ASP A 165 6.40 25.31 -6.14
N LYS A 166 5.82 24.71 -7.17
CA LYS A 166 4.41 24.33 -7.19
C LYS A 166 4.28 22.82 -6.95
N LYS A 167 3.37 22.42 -6.05
CA LYS A 167 2.99 21.02 -5.89
C LYS A 167 2.26 20.56 -7.15
N VAL A 168 2.78 19.54 -7.81
CA VAL A 168 2.26 18.98 -9.06
C VAL A 168 1.73 17.55 -8.90
N SER A 169 2.08 16.86 -7.81
CA SER A 169 1.59 15.52 -7.52
C SER A 169 1.58 15.24 -6.03
N TYR A 170 0.69 14.34 -5.61
CA TYR A 170 0.63 13.75 -4.27
C TYR A 170 0.20 12.29 -4.38
N ASN A 171 0.81 11.41 -3.61
CA ASN A 171 0.35 10.03 -3.49
C ASN A 171 0.71 9.43 -2.13
N GLU A 172 0.03 8.34 -1.80
CA GLU A 172 0.20 7.61 -0.53
C GLU A 172 0.17 6.09 -0.76
N SER A 173 0.86 5.35 0.11
CA SER A 173 0.89 3.89 0.14
C SER A 173 0.78 3.43 1.59
N GLU A 174 -0.01 2.40 1.82
CA GLU A 174 -0.18 1.78 3.13
C GLU A 174 1.09 1.02 3.53
N LEU A 175 1.38 1.06 4.83
CA LEU A 175 2.54 0.41 5.42
C LEU A 175 2.19 -0.04 6.83
N PHE A 176 2.49 -1.29 7.17
CA PHE A 176 2.40 -1.78 8.55
C PHE A 176 3.80 -1.86 9.15
N ILE A 177 3.99 -1.25 10.32
CA ILE A 177 5.25 -1.34 11.08
C ILE A 177 5.01 -2.19 12.32
N ALA A 178 5.74 -3.30 12.43
CA ALA A 178 5.76 -4.13 13.62
C ALA A 178 6.82 -3.59 14.60
N GLY A 179 6.39 -2.97 15.69
CA GLY A 179 7.23 -2.45 16.76
C GLY A 179 7.76 -3.55 17.66
N LYS A 180 8.44 -3.15 18.74
CA LYS A 180 8.97 -4.10 19.74
C LYS A 180 7.88 -4.89 20.45
N ASP A 181 6.73 -4.28 20.65
CA ASP A 181 5.53 -4.86 21.25
C ASP A 181 4.94 -6.03 20.42
N TRP A 182 5.17 -6.04 19.10
CA TRP A 182 4.81 -7.18 18.23
C TRP A 182 5.50 -8.50 18.63
N ASN A 183 6.63 -8.40 19.32
CA ASN A 183 7.40 -9.55 19.80
C ASN A 183 7.09 -9.93 21.26
N ASN A 184 6.07 -9.34 21.87
CA ASN A 184 5.67 -9.74 23.21
C ASN A 184 5.35 -11.25 23.23
N PRO A 185 5.73 -11.95 24.31
CA PRO A 185 5.38 -13.35 24.45
C PRO A 185 3.84 -13.48 24.34
N ALA A 186 3.43 -14.53 23.65
CA ALA A 186 2.02 -14.84 23.55
C ALA A 186 1.40 -15.04 24.93
N ASP A 187 0.11 -14.80 25.02
CA ASP A 187 -0.69 -15.28 26.13
C ASP A 187 -0.54 -16.80 26.23
N THR A 188 0.06 -17.27 27.32
CA THR A 188 0.47 -18.67 27.49
C THR A 188 -0.67 -19.63 27.80
N GLU A 189 -1.90 -19.12 27.97
CA GLU A 189 -3.07 -19.96 28.27
C GLU A 189 -3.58 -20.73 27.04
N THR A 190 -3.30 -20.24 25.83
CA THR A 190 -3.75 -20.88 24.60
C THR A 190 -2.76 -21.96 24.14
N THR A 191 -3.23 -23.20 24.01
CA THR A 191 -2.49 -24.28 23.37
C THR A 191 -2.65 -24.21 21.85
N VAL A 192 -1.54 -24.07 21.13
CA VAL A 192 -1.51 -24.08 19.66
C VAL A 192 -1.20 -25.49 19.17
N PHE A 193 -2.07 -26.04 18.32
CA PHE A 193 -1.81 -27.31 17.65
C PHE A 193 -1.12 -27.03 16.29
N VAL A 194 0.03 -27.66 16.07
CA VAL A 194 0.83 -27.46 14.86
C VAL A 194 0.98 -28.77 14.11
N TYR A 195 0.61 -28.75 12.84
CA TYR A 195 0.96 -29.78 11.87
C TYR A 195 2.01 -29.21 10.93
N ASP A 196 3.27 -29.52 11.21
CA ASP A 196 4.42 -29.04 10.43
C ASP A 196 5.15 -30.25 9.85
N THR A 197 5.11 -30.37 8.54
CA THR A 197 5.74 -31.45 7.77
C THR A 197 7.12 -31.10 7.26
N THR A 198 7.60 -29.89 7.53
CA THR A 198 8.95 -29.46 7.11
C THR A 198 10.03 -30.15 7.96
N PRO A 199 11.14 -30.58 7.37
CA PRO A 199 12.24 -31.20 8.12
C PRO A 199 12.76 -30.31 9.25
N GLU A 200 12.78 -28.99 9.03
CA GLU A 200 13.30 -28.00 9.96
C GLU A 200 12.27 -27.60 11.05
N GLN A 201 11.03 -28.01 10.93
CA GLN A 201 9.92 -27.66 11.83
C GLN A 201 9.89 -26.16 12.20
N GLN A 202 10.03 -25.32 11.19
CA GLN A 202 10.23 -23.87 11.37
C GLN A 202 9.06 -23.22 12.11
N THR A 203 7.82 -23.60 11.79
CA THR A 203 6.61 -23.09 12.46
C THR A 203 6.59 -23.47 13.91
N LEU A 204 6.85 -24.76 14.22
CA LEU A 204 6.91 -25.27 15.57
C LEU A 204 7.96 -24.52 16.41
N ASN A 205 9.17 -24.43 15.88
CA ASN A 205 10.29 -23.77 16.54
C ASN A 205 10.04 -22.27 16.75
N CYS A 206 9.36 -21.60 15.81
CA CYS A 206 9.01 -20.20 15.92
C CYS A 206 8.01 -19.97 17.06
N LEU A 207 6.95 -20.76 17.12
CA LEU A 207 5.91 -20.65 18.16
C LEU A 207 6.45 -20.95 19.55
N GLN A 208 7.29 -21.99 19.68
CA GLN A 208 7.94 -22.33 20.96
C GLN A 208 8.86 -21.19 21.45
N ARG A 209 9.66 -20.60 20.54
CA ARG A 209 10.50 -19.44 20.88
C ARG A 209 9.70 -18.21 21.30
N LYS A 210 8.48 -18.08 20.82
CA LYS A 210 7.54 -17.02 21.18
C LYS A 210 6.80 -17.30 22.50
N GLY A 211 7.02 -18.46 23.14
CA GLY A 211 6.43 -18.80 24.42
C GLY A 211 5.04 -19.44 24.34
N TYR A 212 4.58 -19.81 23.15
CA TYR A 212 3.30 -20.53 23.02
C TYR A 212 3.41 -21.95 23.60
N SER A 213 2.34 -22.43 24.24
CA SER A 213 2.14 -23.84 24.52
C SER A 213 1.81 -24.55 23.21
N VAL A 214 2.71 -25.41 22.70
CA VAL A 214 2.55 -26.02 21.39
C VAL A 214 2.40 -27.53 21.52
N LYS A 215 1.40 -28.10 20.85
CA LYS A 215 1.21 -29.53 20.64
C LYS A 215 1.34 -29.86 19.15
N THR A 216 2.12 -30.88 18.84
CA THR A 216 2.26 -31.35 17.46
C THR A 216 1.15 -32.33 17.09
N ALA A 217 0.58 -32.18 15.91
CA ALA A 217 -0.34 -33.14 15.32
C ALA A 217 0.37 -33.98 14.27
N SER A 218 0.13 -35.28 14.23
CA SER A 218 0.72 -36.20 13.24
C SER A 218 -0.04 -36.20 11.90
N SER A 219 -1.22 -35.61 11.86
CA SER A 219 -2.01 -35.41 10.63
C SER A 219 -3.02 -34.29 10.84
N LEU A 220 -3.52 -33.70 9.74
CA LEU A 220 -4.57 -32.68 9.77
C LEU A 220 -5.89 -33.19 10.38
N THR A 221 -6.17 -34.49 10.23
CA THR A 221 -7.39 -35.11 10.77
C THR A 221 -7.36 -35.28 12.31
N LYS A 222 -6.20 -35.10 12.93
CA LYS A 222 -6.02 -35.18 14.40
C LYS A 222 -5.95 -33.78 15.05
N LEU A 223 -6.17 -32.74 14.30
CA LEU A 223 -6.33 -31.41 14.88
C LEU A 223 -7.69 -31.34 15.60
N PRO A 224 -7.75 -30.76 16.81
CA PRO A 224 -9.02 -30.54 17.47
C PRO A 224 -9.87 -29.58 16.64
N MET A 225 -11.03 -30.03 16.21
CA MET A 225 -12.03 -29.16 15.63
C MET A 225 -12.68 -28.40 16.78
N HIS A 226 -12.51 -27.06 16.80
CA HIS A 226 -13.30 -26.26 17.74
C HIS A 226 -14.75 -26.24 17.27
N SER A 227 -15.61 -26.73 18.16
CA SER A 227 -17.07 -26.61 18.06
C SER A 227 -17.49 -25.19 18.43
#